data_5261663da935b7bbd254203782253481
#
_entry.id   5261663da935b7bbd254203782253481
#
_cell.length_a   1.000
_cell.length_b   1.000
_cell.length_c   1.000
_cell.angle_alpha   90.00
_cell.angle_beta   90.00
_cell.angle_gamma   90.00
#
_symmetry.space_group_name_H-M   'P 1'
#
loop_
_entity.id
_entity.type
_entity.pdbx_description
1 polymer ?
#
loop_
_entity_poly.entity_id
_entity_poly.type
_entity_poly.pdbx_seq_one_letter_code
_entity_poly.pdbx_strand_id
1 'polypeptide(L)'
;NPLGTPIAVRQAVIDSAKDICSYPDPCCRELINSLAEYEGVPKSYIMCGNGAAELIYSFCAAVRPNSALELAPTFSEYSNAAESVGCKVERYKLKKEENFLLTDDFLTLLRSKHYDVVFLCNPNNPTGCLIEPALLEKICRICAQNNIRLFLDECFLELSDDGGINSMKKNLLKYPNLFILKAFTKN
;
A
#
# COMPACT_ATOMS: atom_id res chain seq x y z
N ASN A 1 -6.94 -17.51 0.17
CA ASN A 1 -5.92 -18.14 -0.67
C ASN A 1 -6.33 -19.59 -1.00
N PRO A 2 -6.67 -19.91 -2.25
CA PRO A 2 -7.11 -21.25 -2.64
C PRO A 2 -5.99 -22.31 -2.56
N LEU A 3 -4.73 -21.88 -2.55
CA LEU A 3 -3.56 -22.77 -2.44
C LEU A 3 -3.29 -23.19 -0.98
N GLY A 4 -3.94 -22.54 -0.02
CA GLY A 4 -3.73 -22.78 1.41
C GLY A 4 -2.41 -22.22 1.93
N THR A 5 -2.08 -22.54 3.18
CA THR A 5 -0.83 -22.08 3.80
C THR A 5 0.34 -22.95 3.36
N PRO A 6 1.46 -22.34 2.90
CA PRO A 6 2.68 -23.09 2.58
C PRO A 6 3.14 -23.97 3.75
N ILE A 7 3.66 -25.17 3.43
CA ILE A 7 4.07 -26.16 4.45
C ILE A 7 5.11 -25.55 5.40
N ALA A 8 6.08 -24.81 4.87
CA ALA A 8 7.13 -24.19 5.67
C ALA A 8 6.58 -23.14 6.65
N VAL A 9 5.58 -22.36 6.26
CA VAL A 9 4.91 -21.38 7.13
C VAL A 9 4.15 -22.10 8.24
N ARG A 10 3.40 -23.15 7.90
CA ARG A 10 2.68 -23.95 8.90
C ARG A 10 3.64 -24.58 9.91
N GLN A 11 4.77 -25.12 9.45
CA GLN A 11 5.78 -25.71 10.32
C GLN A 11 6.38 -24.66 11.26
N ALA A 12 6.72 -23.47 10.75
CA ALA A 12 7.25 -22.35 11.55
C ALA A 12 6.27 -21.93 12.66
N VAL A 13 4.95 -21.89 12.38
CA VAL A 13 3.93 -21.60 13.40
C VAL A 13 3.90 -22.68 14.46
N ILE A 14 3.95 -23.97 14.08
CA ILE A 14 4.00 -25.09 15.04
C ILE A 14 5.25 -25.00 15.93
N ASP A 15 6.41 -24.73 15.33
CA ASP A 15 7.68 -24.64 16.05
C ASP A 15 7.72 -23.45 17.00
N SER A 16 7.04 -22.35 16.67
CA SER A 16 6.94 -21.15 17.53
C SER A 16 6.04 -21.35 18.76
N ALA A 17 5.21 -22.40 18.78
CA ALA A 17 4.32 -22.67 19.91
C ALA A 17 5.07 -22.85 21.24
N LYS A 18 6.34 -23.26 21.22
CA LYS A 18 7.20 -23.35 22.41
C LYS A 18 7.49 -22.01 23.08
N ASP A 19 7.38 -20.91 22.33
CA ASP A 19 7.76 -19.56 22.76
C ASP A 19 6.56 -18.72 23.20
N ILE A 20 5.33 -19.31 23.24
CA ILE A 20 4.08 -18.57 23.56
C ILE A 20 4.07 -17.96 24.96
N CYS A 21 4.91 -18.43 25.86
CA CYS A 21 5.05 -17.88 27.23
C CYS A 21 5.90 -16.60 27.26
N SER A 22 6.58 -16.27 26.17
CA SER A 22 7.45 -15.10 26.07
C SER A 22 6.69 -13.93 25.43
N TYR A 23 6.96 -12.71 25.93
CA TYR A 23 6.46 -11.53 25.23
C TYR A 23 7.13 -11.41 23.84
N PRO A 24 6.37 -11.10 22.79
CA PRO A 24 6.94 -10.85 21.47
C PRO A 24 7.83 -9.59 21.49
N ASP A 25 8.79 -9.53 20.56
CA ASP A 25 9.56 -8.31 20.36
C ASP A 25 8.67 -7.20 19.77
N PRO A 26 8.37 -6.13 20.55
CA PRO A 26 7.48 -5.06 20.08
C PRO A 26 8.05 -4.26 18.89
N CYS A 27 9.35 -4.40 18.65
CA CYS A 27 10.04 -3.73 17.53
C CYS A 27 10.19 -4.63 16.29
N CYS A 28 9.75 -5.90 16.35
CA CYS A 28 9.83 -6.87 15.25
C CYS A 28 11.22 -6.92 14.56
N ARG A 29 12.32 -6.84 15.36
CA ARG A 29 13.69 -6.60 14.83
C ARG A 29 14.15 -7.67 13.86
N GLU A 30 13.92 -8.95 14.16
CA GLU A 30 14.30 -10.06 13.29
C GLU A 30 13.50 -10.04 11.98
N LEU A 31 12.19 -9.80 12.09
CA LEU A 31 11.32 -9.69 10.91
C LEU A 31 11.73 -8.53 10.03
N ILE A 32 11.98 -7.34 10.62
CA ILE A 32 12.44 -6.15 9.86
C ILE A 32 13.78 -6.42 9.19
N ASN A 33 14.70 -7.13 9.84
CA ASN A 33 15.98 -7.50 9.23
C ASN A 33 15.80 -8.37 7.99
N SER A 34 14.99 -9.43 8.12
CA SER A 34 14.69 -10.35 7.02
C SER A 34 13.96 -9.66 5.87
N LEU A 35 13.00 -8.78 6.20
CA LEU A 35 12.26 -7.99 5.20
C LEU A 35 13.16 -6.99 4.47
N ALA A 36 14.07 -6.33 5.19
CA ALA A 36 15.00 -5.38 4.58
C ALA A 36 15.92 -6.06 3.55
N GLU A 37 16.39 -7.26 3.87
CA GLU A 37 17.19 -8.08 2.97
C GLU A 37 16.35 -8.55 1.76
N TYR A 38 15.16 -9.10 2.01
CA TYR A 38 14.26 -9.60 0.98
C TYR A 38 13.79 -8.52 0.01
N GLU A 39 13.37 -7.36 0.53
CA GLU A 39 12.86 -6.25 -0.27
C GLU A 39 13.97 -5.38 -0.86
N GLY A 40 15.19 -5.47 -0.36
CA GLY A 40 16.33 -4.65 -0.79
C GLY A 40 16.17 -3.17 -0.40
N VAL A 41 15.57 -2.88 0.77
CA VAL A 41 15.36 -1.52 1.29
C VAL A 41 15.98 -1.37 2.68
N PRO A 42 16.35 -0.14 3.10
CA PRO A 42 16.89 0.09 4.45
C PRO A 42 15.86 -0.31 5.53
N LYS A 43 16.33 -0.86 6.65
CA LYS A 43 15.49 -1.24 7.80
C LYS A 43 14.63 -0.08 8.33
N SER A 44 15.15 1.13 8.31
CA SER A 44 14.44 2.34 8.72
C SER A 44 13.25 2.71 7.82
N TYR A 45 13.08 2.04 6.68
CA TYR A 45 11.95 2.22 5.75
C TYR A 45 10.85 1.17 5.96
N ILE A 46 11.00 0.26 6.92
CA ILE A 46 10.07 -0.84 7.15
C ILE A 46 9.35 -0.64 8.48
N MET A 47 8.03 -0.75 8.42
CA MET A 47 7.13 -0.85 9.56
C MET A 47 6.30 -2.12 9.43
N CYS A 48 6.25 -2.93 10.49
CA CYS A 48 5.42 -4.13 10.56
C CYS A 48 4.14 -3.85 11.34
N GLY A 49 3.06 -4.57 10.99
CA GLY A 49 1.78 -4.52 11.71
C GLY A 49 0.99 -5.82 11.55
N ASN A 50 -0.04 -5.99 12.33
CA ASN A 50 -0.93 -7.14 12.31
C ASN A 50 -1.96 -7.02 11.18
N GLY A 51 -1.50 -7.22 9.96
CA GLY A 51 -2.27 -7.09 8.74
C GLY A 51 -2.28 -5.67 8.18
N ALA A 52 -2.70 -5.59 6.90
CA ALA A 52 -2.71 -4.35 6.14
C ALA A 52 -3.60 -3.26 6.76
N ALA A 53 -4.76 -3.64 7.32
CA ALA A 53 -5.69 -2.69 7.90
C ALA A 53 -5.07 -1.91 9.07
N GLU A 54 -4.35 -2.56 10.00
CA GLU A 54 -3.67 -1.87 11.09
C GLU A 54 -2.70 -0.79 10.55
N LEU A 55 -1.94 -1.11 9.51
CA LEU A 55 -0.98 -0.17 8.92
C LEU A 55 -1.68 1.02 8.24
N ILE A 56 -2.83 0.80 7.58
CA ILE A 56 -3.62 1.88 6.97
C ILE A 56 -4.15 2.83 8.05
N TYR A 57 -4.75 2.28 9.13
CA TYR A 57 -5.26 3.09 10.25
C TYR A 57 -4.12 3.81 10.99
N SER A 58 -3.00 3.13 11.25
CA SER A 58 -1.82 3.74 11.88
C SER A 58 -1.24 4.87 11.05
N PHE A 59 -1.18 4.71 9.72
CA PHE A 59 -0.78 5.77 8.81
C PHE A 59 -1.71 6.98 8.91
N CYS A 60 -3.03 6.78 8.84
CA CYS A 60 -4.00 7.87 8.95
C CYS A 60 -3.94 8.55 10.32
N ALA A 61 -3.79 7.79 11.41
CA ALA A 61 -3.66 8.33 12.76
C ALA A 61 -2.39 9.18 12.94
N ALA A 62 -1.28 8.78 12.32
CA ALA A 62 -0.01 9.50 12.38
C ALA A 62 0.00 10.76 11.50
N VAL A 63 -0.56 10.66 10.29
CA VAL A 63 -0.57 11.76 9.30
C VAL A 63 -1.66 12.78 9.59
N ARG A 64 -2.84 12.32 10.07
CA ARG A 64 -4.06 13.13 10.31
C ARG A 64 -4.40 14.03 9.11
N PRO A 65 -4.62 13.46 7.92
CA PRO A 65 -4.93 14.25 6.75
C PRO A 65 -6.28 14.96 6.90
N ASN A 66 -6.42 16.17 6.34
CA ASN A 66 -7.71 16.88 6.26
C ASN A 66 -8.45 16.51 4.97
N SER A 67 -7.69 16.18 3.91
CA SER A 67 -8.21 15.85 2.58
C SER A 67 -7.48 14.67 1.97
N ALA A 68 -8.24 13.73 1.42
CA ALA A 68 -7.70 12.57 0.73
C ALA A 68 -8.42 12.33 -0.59
N LEU A 69 -7.72 11.70 -1.52
CA LEU A 69 -8.26 11.22 -2.79
C LEU A 69 -8.07 9.71 -2.88
N GLU A 70 -9.11 8.99 -3.24
CA GLU A 70 -9.07 7.55 -3.55
C GLU A 70 -9.75 7.26 -4.88
N LEU A 71 -9.54 6.06 -5.42
CA LEU A 71 -10.28 5.57 -6.59
C LEU A 71 -11.66 5.05 -6.16
N ALA A 72 -12.62 5.00 -7.08
CA ALA A 72 -13.90 4.32 -6.88
C ALA A 72 -14.29 3.55 -8.16
N PRO A 73 -14.43 2.22 -8.08
CA PRO A 73 -14.31 1.39 -6.86
C PRO A 73 -12.85 1.15 -6.44
N THR A 74 -12.63 1.00 -5.12
CA THR A 74 -11.36 0.53 -4.54
C THR A 74 -11.63 -0.14 -3.18
N PHE A 75 -10.57 -0.54 -2.48
CA PHE A 75 -10.66 -1.16 -1.15
C PHE A 75 -11.14 -0.14 -0.11
N SER A 76 -12.22 -0.45 0.61
CA SER A 76 -12.94 0.49 1.48
C SER A 76 -12.17 0.95 2.73
N GLU A 77 -11.12 0.21 3.14
CA GLU A 77 -10.38 0.56 4.35
C GLU A 77 -9.59 1.86 4.24
N TYR A 78 -9.30 2.34 3.04
CA TYR A 78 -8.63 3.64 2.88
C TYR A 78 -9.52 4.78 3.34
N SER A 79 -10.75 4.86 2.80
CA SER A 79 -11.72 5.87 3.25
C SER A 79 -12.13 5.66 4.70
N ASN A 80 -12.39 4.43 5.14
CA ASN A 80 -12.74 4.15 6.53
C ASN A 80 -11.67 4.68 7.51
N ALA A 81 -10.40 4.41 7.24
CA ALA A 81 -9.29 4.87 8.07
C ALA A 81 -9.13 6.40 8.01
N ALA A 82 -9.21 7.01 6.82
CA ALA A 82 -9.11 8.46 6.67
C ALA A 82 -10.27 9.19 7.37
N GLU A 83 -11.50 8.74 7.17
CA GLU A 83 -12.71 9.30 7.79
C GLU A 83 -12.70 9.13 9.32
N SER A 84 -12.08 8.06 9.86
CA SER A 84 -11.96 7.84 11.31
C SER A 84 -11.15 8.93 12.03
N VAL A 85 -10.29 9.64 11.32
CA VAL A 85 -9.51 10.77 11.83
C VAL A 85 -10.06 12.13 11.40
N GLY A 86 -11.27 12.17 10.82
CA GLY A 86 -11.95 13.40 10.40
C GLY A 86 -11.57 13.90 9.01
N CYS A 87 -10.88 13.09 8.21
CA CYS A 87 -10.48 13.44 6.84
C CYS A 87 -11.70 13.48 5.90
N LYS A 88 -11.71 14.44 4.98
CA LYS A 88 -12.66 14.48 3.87
C LYS A 88 -12.09 13.69 2.69
N VAL A 89 -12.81 12.65 2.27
CA VAL A 89 -12.37 11.78 1.17
C VAL A 89 -13.13 12.13 -0.10
N GLU A 90 -12.39 12.50 -1.14
CA GLU A 90 -12.90 12.63 -2.51
C GLU A 90 -12.63 11.32 -3.27
N ARG A 91 -13.58 10.94 -4.14
CA ARG A 91 -13.51 9.69 -4.90
C ARG A 91 -13.41 9.97 -6.39
N TYR A 92 -12.31 9.56 -7.01
CA TYR A 92 -12.17 9.55 -8.46
C TYR A 92 -12.86 8.31 -9.04
N LYS A 93 -13.94 8.54 -9.78
CA LYS A 93 -14.74 7.44 -10.34
C LYS A 93 -14.06 6.85 -11.57
N LEU A 94 -13.64 5.60 -11.47
CA LEU A 94 -13.20 4.80 -12.61
C LEU A 94 -14.39 4.48 -13.51
N LYS A 95 -14.19 4.51 -14.83
CA LYS A 95 -15.27 4.34 -15.80
C LYS A 95 -15.29 2.90 -16.32
N LYS A 96 -16.49 2.31 -16.37
CA LYS A 96 -16.70 0.97 -16.91
C LYS A 96 -16.35 0.90 -18.40
N GLU A 97 -16.63 1.97 -19.13
CA GLU A 97 -16.35 2.12 -20.57
C GLU A 97 -14.83 2.13 -20.86
N GLU A 98 -14.03 2.46 -19.87
CA GLU A 98 -12.57 2.44 -19.88
C GLU A 98 -12.01 1.19 -19.15
N ASN A 99 -12.83 0.13 -18.98
CA ASN A 99 -12.47 -1.10 -18.26
C ASN A 99 -11.91 -0.84 -16.85
N PHE A 100 -12.36 0.20 -16.17
CA PHE A 100 -11.88 0.64 -14.86
C PHE A 100 -10.37 0.95 -14.81
N LEU A 101 -9.76 1.24 -15.94
CA LEU A 101 -8.37 1.67 -16.00
C LEU A 101 -8.22 3.10 -15.51
N LEU A 102 -7.11 3.37 -14.80
CA LEU A 102 -6.73 4.72 -14.44
C LEU A 102 -6.11 5.41 -15.66
N THR A 103 -6.59 6.61 -15.99
CA THR A 103 -6.16 7.35 -17.17
C THR A 103 -5.45 8.66 -16.80
N ASP A 104 -4.84 9.33 -17.80
CA ASP A 104 -4.14 10.62 -17.62
C ASP A 104 -5.06 11.75 -17.09
N ASP A 105 -6.39 11.62 -17.17
CA ASP A 105 -7.36 12.56 -16.56
C ASP A 105 -7.16 12.70 -15.05
N PHE A 106 -6.71 11.63 -14.38
CA PHE A 106 -6.37 11.66 -12.97
C PHE A 106 -5.26 12.67 -12.64
N LEU A 107 -4.29 12.82 -13.54
CA LEU A 107 -3.21 13.81 -13.38
C LEU A 107 -3.72 15.24 -13.41
N THR A 108 -4.78 15.50 -14.20
CA THR A 108 -5.44 16.80 -14.26
C THR A 108 -6.09 17.15 -12.93
N LEU A 109 -6.78 16.17 -12.31
CA LEU A 109 -7.35 16.34 -10.98
C LEU A 109 -6.27 16.63 -9.93
N LEU A 110 -5.17 15.86 -9.91
CA LEU A 110 -4.06 16.05 -8.97
C LEU A 110 -3.37 17.42 -9.09
N ARG A 111 -3.43 18.05 -10.26
CA ARG A 111 -2.87 19.39 -10.49
C ARG A 111 -3.86 20.51 -10.13
N SER A 112 -5.15 20.22 -10.21
CA SER A 112 -6.21 21.23 -10.01
C SER A 112 -6.61 21.43 -8.55
N LYS A 113 -6.35 20.44 -7.68
CA LYS A 113 -6.72 20.43 -6.28
C LYS A 113 -5.57 19.96 -5.41
N HIS A 114 -5.54 20.44 -4.18
CA HIS A 114 -4.60 19.96 -3.16
C HIS A 114 -5.25 18.86 -2.31
N TYR A 115 -4.50 17.78 -2.11
CA TYR A 115 -4.82 16.70 -1.18
C TYR A 115 -3.64 16.48 -0.24
N ASP A 116 -3.90 16.09 1.00
CA ASP A 116 -2.85 15.71 1.93
C ASP A 116 -2.34 14.28 1.63
N VAL A 117 -3.28 13.42 1.18
CA VAL A 117 -3.00 12.01 0.87
C VAL A 117 -3.75 11.58 -0.39
N VAL A 118 -3.10 10.75 -1.20
CA VAL A 118 -3.70 9.98 -2.29
C VAL A 118 -3.52 8.51 -1.97
N PHE A 119 -4.62 7.74 -1.99
CA PHE A 119 -4.62 6.28 -1.87
C PHE A 119 -4.79 5.64 -3.23
N LEU A 120 -3.86 4.78 -3.60
CA LEU A 120 -3.94 3.95 -4.81
C LEU A 120 -3.72 2.48 -4.45
N CYS A 121 -4.46 1.61 -5.09
CA CYS A 121 -4.28 0.16 -5.00
C CYS A 121 -3.79 -0.36 -6.36
N ASN A 122 -2.72 -1.12 -6.38
CA ASN A 122 -2.07 -1.58 -7.61
C ASN A 122 -1.53 -3.01 -7.48
N PRO A 123 -2.21 -4.02 -8.02
CA PRO A 123 -3.48 -3.99 -8.77
C PRO A 123 -4.65 -3.51 -7.92
N ASN A 124 -5.59 -2.79 -8.53
CA ASN A 124 -6.73 -2.26 -7.80
C ASN A 124 -7.73 -3.35 -7.37
N ASN A 125 -8.09 -3.36 -6.11
CA ASN A 125 -9.14 -4.21 -5.58
C ASN A 125 -10.46 -3.42 -5.53
N PRO A 126 -11.58 -3.82 -6.23
CA PRO A 126 -11.82 -5.18 -6.73
C PRO A 126 -11.58 -5.37 -8.24
N THR A 127 -11.12 -4.37 -8.98
CA THR A 127 -11.11 -4.43 -10.45
C THR A 127 -10.00 -5.32 -11.03
N GLY A 128 -8.94 -5.60 -10.27
CA GLY A 128 -7.76 -6.33 -10.73
C GLY A 128 -6.87 -5.54 -11.69
N CYS A 129 -7.22 -4.30 -12.02
CA CYS A 129 -6.49 -3.49 -12.98
C CYS A 129 -5.17 -2.98 -12.41
N LEU A 130 -4.11 -3.14 -13.19
CA LEU A 130 -2.81 -2.51 -12.94
C LEU A 130 -2.81 -1.06 -13.42
N ILE A 131 -2.13 -0.20 -12.69
CA ILE A 131 -1.81 1.16 -13.15
C ILE A 131 -0.61 1.06 -14.08
N GLU A 132 -0.71 1.69 -15.25
CA GLU A 132 0.38 1.72 -16.21
C GLU A 132 1.62 2.34 -15.55
N PRO A 133 2.82 1.70 -15.62
CA PRO A 133 4.02 2.14 -14.90
C PRO A 133 4.44 3.59 -15.16
N ALA A 134 4.33 4.05 -16.42
CA ALA A 134 4.66 5.43 -16.75
C ALA A 134 3.64 6.44 -16.17
N LEU A 135 2.38 6.06 -16.05
CA LEU A 135 1.36 6.86 -15.37
C LEU A 135 1.64 6.94 -13.87
N LEU A 136 1.97 5.80 -13.25
CA LEU A 136 2.29 5.74 -11.82
C LEU A 136 3.52 6.61 -11.48
N GLU A 137 4.56 6.59 -12.31
CA GLU A 137 5.73 7.48 -12.15
C GLU A 137 5.35 8.97 -12.27
N LYS A 138 4.45 9.33 -13.21
CA LYS A 138 3.92 10.70 -13.32
C LYS A 138 3.16 11.10 -12.04
N ILE A 139 2.33 10.21 -11.51
CA ILE A 139 1.58 10.43 -10.25
C ILE A 139 2.55 10.67 -9.09
N CYS A 140 3.55 9.79 -8.89
CA CYS A 140 4.56 9.95 -7.87
C CYS A 140 5.25 11.31 -7.94
N ARG A 141 5.62 11.74 -9.14
CA ARG A 141 6.28 13.04 -9.37
C ARG A 141 5.37 14.21 -9.00
N ILE A 142 4.11 14.18 -9.42
CA ILE A 142 3.15 15.24 -9.11
C ILE A 142 2.88 15.28 -7.61
N CYS A 143 2.70 14.14 -6.95
CA CYS A 143 2.52 14.06 -5.51
C CYS A 143 3.73 14.66 -4.77
N ALA A 144 4.95 14.33 -5.18
CA ALA A 144 6.16 14.88 -4.58
C ALA A 144 6.27 16.39 -4.76
N GLN A 145 5.98 16.91 -5.96
CA GLN A 145 6.02 18.35 -6.26
C GLN A 145 5.00 19.17 -5.46
N ASN A 146 3.86 18.56 -5.12
CA ASN A 146 2.75 19.22 -4.40
C ASN A 146 2.68 18.86 -2.92
N ASN A 147 3.70 18.19 -2.35
CA ASN A 147 3.74 17.72 -0.96
C ASN A 147 2.54 16.81 -0.59
N ILE A 148 2.05 16.05 -1.54
CA ILE A 148 0.99 15.06 -1.34
C ILE A 148 1.64 13.72 -0.95
N ARG A 149 1.18 13.08 0.12
CA ARG A 149 1.60 11.72 0.46
C ARG A 149 0.90 10.74 -0.47
N LEU A 150 1.67 9.87 -1.11
CA LEU A 150 1.12 8.79 -1.93
C LEU A 150 1.19 7.48 -1.14
N PHE A 151 0.03 6.95 -0.75
CA PHE A 151 -0.10 5.64 -0.14
C PHE A 151 -0.48 4.64 -1.25
N LEU A 152 0.48 3.80 -1.62
CA LEU A 152 0.35 2.82 -2.69
C LEU A 152 0.25 1.40 -2.11
N ASP A 153 -0.90 0.78 -2.28
CA ASP A 153 -1.14 -0.59 -1.84
C ASP A 153 -0.74 -1.58 -2.95
N GLU A 154 0.35 -2.30 -2.72
CA GLU A 154 0.88 -3.33 -3.60
C GLU A 154 0.64 -4.75 -3.05
N CYS A 155 -0.35 -4.95 -2.15
CA CYS A 155 -0.61 -6.26 -1.53
C CYS A 155 -0.85 -7.40 -2.51
N PHE A 156 -1.35 -7.11 -3.71
CA PHE A 156 -1.62 -8.10 -4.75
C PHE A 156 -0.63 -8.07 -5.92
N LEU A 157 0.38 -7.19 -5.88
CA LEU A 157 1.26 -6.97 -7.02
C LEU A 157 2.08 -8.22 -7.39
N GLU A 158 2.53 -8.97 -6.40
CA GLU A 158 3.31 -10.21 -6.61
C GLU A 158 2.48 -11.35 -7.24
N LEU A 159 1.14 -11.24 -7.22
CA LEU A 159 0.22 -12.18 -7.88
C LEU A 159 -0.09 -11.79 -9.33
N SER A 160 0.43 -10.66 -9.81
CA SER A 160 0.31 -10.28 -11.22
C SER A 160 1.25 -11.12 -12.10
N ASP A 161 0.94 -11.19 -13.40
CA ASP A 161 1.73 -11.95 -14.38
C ASP A 161 3.20 -11.52 -14.40
N ASP A 162 3.49 -10.26 -14.08
CA ASP A 162 4.85 -9.70 -14.02
C ASP A 162 5.57 -9.96 -12.68
N GLY A 163 4.95 -10.69 -11.75
CA GLY A 163 5.57 -11.11 -10.49
C GLY A 163 6.16 -9.99 -9.63
N GLY A 164 5.55 -8.79 -9.66
CA GLY A 164 6.01 -7.66 -8.85
C GLY A 164 7.20 -6.87 -9.41
N ILE A 165 7.66 -7.14 -10.63
CA ILE A 165 8.76 -6.42 -11.29
C ILE A 165 8.51 -4.90 -11.31
N ASN A 166 7.25 -4.48 -11.45
CA ASN A 166 6.82 -3.09 -11.53
C ASN A 166 6.57 -2.44 -10.18
N SER A 167 7.01 -3.05 -9.06
CA SER A 167 6.91 -2.43 -7.73
C SER A 167 7.65 -1.10 -7.67
N MET A 168 7.00 -0.11 -7.05
CA MET A 168 7.59 1.21 -6.81
C MET A 168 8.61 1.24 -5.67
N LYS A 169 8.94 0.12 -5.04
CA LYS A 169 9.91 0.04 -3.94
C LYS A 169 11.30 0.62 -4.29
N LYS A 170 11.72 0.51 -5.56
CA LYS A 170 12.97 1.11 -6.05
C LYS A 170 12.97 2.65 -6.01
N ASN A 171 11.79 3.23 -5.92
CA ASN A 171 11.56 4.67 -5.93
C ASN A 171 11.42 5.28 -4.53
N LEU A 172 11.42 4.47 -3.46
CA LEU A 172 11.25 4.94 -2.08
C LEU A 172 12.30 5.98 -1.66
N LEU A 173 13.58 5.79 -2.07
CA LEU A 173 14.65 6.75 -1.79
C LEU A 173 14.52 8.04 -2.61
N LYS A 174 13.89 7.97 -3.77
CA LYS A 174 13.67 9.12 -4.66
C LYS A 174 12.47 9.96 -4.25
N TYR A 175 11.42 9.30 -3.69
CA TYR A 175 10.17 9.94 -3.31
C TYR A 175 9.88 9.73 -1.82
N PRO A 176 10.33 10.64 -0.93
CA PRO A 176 10.14 10.50 0.51
C PRO A 176 8.68 10.61 0.96
N ASN A 177 7.78 11.04 0.07
CA ASN A 177 6.34 11.09 0.26
C ASN A 177 5.62 9.82 -0.20
N LEU A 178 6.34 8.80 -0.72
CA LEU A 178 5.79 7.51 -1.14
C LEU A 178 5.78 6.53 0.04
N PHE A 179 4.62 5.93 0.29
CA PHE A 179 4.42 4.84 1.25
C PHE A 179 3.88 3.64 0.48
N ILE A 180 4.49 2.47 0.66
CA ILE A 180 4.08 1.23 -0.01
C ILE A 180 3.58 0.26 1.03
N LEU A 181 2.35 -0.24 0.84
CA LEU A 181 1.78 -1.31 1.65
C LEU A 181 1.98 -2.65 0.96
N LYS A 182 2.45 -3.64 1.71
CA LYS A 182 2.56 -5.03 1.27
C LYS A 182 1.96 -5.96 2.33
N ALA A 183 1.44 -7.11 1.92
CA ALA A 183 0.85 -8.07 2.85
C ALA A 183 1.18 -9.51 2.43
N PHE A 184 1.93 -10.23 3.25
CA PHE A 184 2.27 -11.65 3.02
C PHE A 184 1.06 -12.59 3.14
N THR A 185 -0.07 -12.14 3.70
CA THR A 185 -1.30 -12.93 3.81
C THR A 185 -1.99 -13.21 2.47
N LYS A 186 -1.51 -12.62 1.38
CA LYS A 186 -2.06 -12.81 0.03
C LYS A 186 -1.27 -13.84 -0.78
N ASN A 187 -0.06 -14.15 -0.38
CA ASN A 187 0.85 -15.11 -1.03
C ASN A 187 0.59 -16.54 -0.54
#